data_02cb810ed82302c071024f64570b226c
#
_entry.id   02cb810ed82302c071024f64570b226c
#
_cell.length_a   1.000
_cell.length_b   1.000
_cell.length_c   1.000
_cell.angle_alpha   90.00
_cell.angle_beta   90.00
_cell.angle_gamma   90.00
#
_symmetry.space_group_name_H-M   'P 1'
#
loop_
_entity.id
_entity.type
_entity.pdbx_description
1 polymer ?
#
loop_
_entity_poly.entity_id
_entity_poly.type
_entity_poly.pdbx_seq_one_letter_code
_entity_poly.pdbx_strand_id
1 'polypeptide(L)'
;MQFRDIIGYESLKEELRRISATGHIPHNILFDIEDGMPGVGLALAWIQYLNCSDPHDGDSCGVCPHCKMLSQLSYPDVHYIFPVVNATDIETPSDNFLSQWREMFAKEGAYFDHETWLRYLNAGKQQPVIYSKDAIALENKLSIASSEGG
;
A
#
# COMPACT_ATOMS: atom_id res chain seq x y z
N MET A 1 3.40 -1.45 -8.75
CA MET A 1 1.94 -1.46 -9.10
C MET A 1 1.63 -0.22 -9.89
N GLN A 2 1.03 -0.35 -11.07
CA GLN A 2 0.67 0.76 -11.95
C GLN A 2 -0.84 0.74 -12.19
N PHE A 3 -1.44 1.85 -12.65
CA PHE A 3 -2.88 1.88 -12.97
C PHE A 3 -3.25 0.85 -14.06
N ARG A 4 -2.34 0.60 -15.01
CA ARG A 4 -2.53 -0.40 -16.06
C ARG A 4 -2.61 -1.84 -15.55
N ASP A 5 -2.06 -2.12 -14.37
CA ASP A 5 -2.10 -3.45 -13.75
C ASP A 5 -3.48 -3.77 -13.15
N ILE A 6 -4.38 -2.79 -13.12
CA ILE A 6 -5.70 -2.88 -12.51
C ILE A 6 -6.76 -2.81 -13.59
N ILE A 7 -7.56 -3.86 -13.69
CA ILE A 7 -8.64 -3.97 -14.68
C ILE A 7 -9.86 -3.17 -14.21
N GLY A 8 -10.39 -2.30 -15.09
CA GLY A 8 -11.55 -1.46 -14.77
C GLY A 8 -11.20 -0.27 -13.87
N TYR A 9 -12.21 0.25 -13.19
CA TYR A 9 -12.11 1.42 -12.29
C TYR A 9 -11.66 2.72 -12.99
N GLU A 10 -11.92 2.87 -14.29
CA GLU A 10 -11.41 4.01 -15.07
C GLU A 10 -11.86 5.36 -14.51
N SER A 11 -13.11 5.48 -14.08
CA SER A 11 -13.61 6.73 -13.46
C SER A 11 -12.87 7.07 -12.17
N LEU A 12 -12.54 6.06 -11.36
CA LEU A 12 -11.77 6.26 -10.13
C LEU A 12 -10.31 6.63 -10.43
N LYS A 13 -9.69 5.96 -11.40
CA LYS A 13 -8.33 6.30 -11.86
C LYS A 13 -8.26 7.73 -12.41
N GLU A 14 -9.26 8.16 -13.18
CA GLU A 14 -9.37 9.54 -13.68
C GLU A 14 -9.50 10.54 -12.53
N GLU A 15 -10.33 10.23 -11.53
CA GLU A 15 -10.48 11.09 -10.35
C GLU A 15 -9.17 11.21 -9.56
N LEU A 16 -8.44 10.10 -9.36
CA LEU A 16 -7.13 10.11 -8.70
C LEU A 16 -6.10 10.93 -9.49
N ARG A 17 -6.08 10.83 -10.82
CA ARG A 17 -5.24 11.70 -11.69
C ARG A 17 -5.63 13.16 -11.54
N ARG A 18 -6.94 13.46 -11.52
CA ARG A 18 -7.46 14.82 -11.35
C ARG A 18 -7.02 15.42 -10.00
N ILE A 19 -7.14 14.66 -8.92
CA ILE A 19 -6.65 15.10 -7.60
C ILE A 19 -5.15 15.38 -7.67
N SER A 20 -4.36 14.49 -8.27
CA SER A 20 -2.91 14.67 -8.43
C SER A 20 -2.57 15.96 -9.19
N ALA A 21 -3.31 16.26 -10.25
CA ALA A 21 -3.08 17.45 -11.06
C ALA A 21 -3.37 18.77 -10.33
N THR A 22 -4.16 18.75 -9.26
CA THR A 22 -4.44 19.97 -8.46
C THR A 22 -3.27 20.40 -7.59
N GLY A 23 -2.31 19.50 -7.34
CA GLY A 23 -1.23 19.72 -6.38
C GLY A 23 -1.69 19.76 -4.90
N HIS A 24 -2.97 19.50 -4.66
CA HIS A 24 -3.56 19.51 -3.30
C HIS A 24 -4.09 18.12 -2.98
N ILE A 25 -3.22 17.27 -2.43
CA ILE A 25 -3.60 15.92 -2.02
C ILE A 25 -4.29 16.01 -0.65
N PRO A 26 -5.49 15.42 -0.49
CA PRO A 26 -6.16 15.35 0.82
C PRO A 26 -5.30 14.61 1.84
N HIS A 27 -5.30 15.08 3.09
CA HIS A 27 -4.54 14.42 4.18
C HIS A 27 -5.03 13.00 4.48
N ASN A 28 -6.32 12.73 4.25
CA ASN A 28 -6.92 11.42 4.49
C ASN A 28 -7.77 11.03 3.30
N ILE A 29 -7.59 9.82 2.82
CA ILE A 29 -8.37 9.23 1.73
C ILE A 29 -8.80 7.83 2.15
N LEU A 30 -10.08 7.54 2.02
CA LEU A 30 -10.66 6.22 2.25
C LEU A 30 -10.98 5.56 0.90
N PHE A 31 -10.44 4.39 0.67
CA PHE A 31 -10.84 3.51 -0.41
C PHE A 31 -11.86 2.50 0.14
N ASP A 32 -13.14 2.76 -0.09
CA ASP A 32 -14.24 1.85 0.30
C ASP A 32 -14.53 0.92 -0.87
N ILE A 33 -13.93 -0.25 -0.84
CA ILE A 33 -13.95 -1.24 -1.93
C ILE A 33 -14.18 -2.63 -1.31
N GLU A 34 -14.99 -3.45 -1.97
CA GLU A 34 -15.30 -4.82 -1.54
C GLU A 34 -14.05 -5.70 -1.42
N ASP A 35 -14.09 -6.67 -0.52
CA ASP A 35 -13.03 -7.64 -0.32
C ASP A 35 -12.73 -8.44 -1.61
N GLY A 36 -11.47 -8.72 -1.87
CA GLY A 36 -11.02 -9.33 -3.13
C GLY A 36 -10.91 -8.38 -4.32
N MET A 37 -11.40 -7.15 -4.19
CA MET A 37 -11.24 -6.11 -5.21
C MET A 37 -9.94 -5.31 -5.01
N PRO A 38 -9.39 -4.64 -6.04
CA PRO A 38 -8.05 -4.08 -6.03
C PRO A 38 -7.92 -2.75 -5.28
N GLY A 39 -8.58 -2.58 -4.12
CA GLY A 39 -8.56 -1.32 -3.36
C GLY A 39 -7.16 -0.91 -2.92
N VAL A 40 -6.44 -1.84 -2.30
CA VAL A 40 -5.05 -1.60 -1.89
C VAL A 40 -4.15 -1.43 -3.11
N GLY A 41 -4.38 -2.20 -4.18
CA GLY A 41 -3.66 -2.07 -5.45
C GLY A 41 -3.84 -0.69 -6.08
N LEU A 42 -5.07 -0.14 -6.07
CA LEU A 42 -5.36 1.22 -6.55
C LEU A 42 -4.64 2.28 -5.73
N ALA A 43 -4.64 2.16 -4.40
CA ALA A 43 -3.90 3.07 -3.53
C ALA A 43 -2.39 3.04 -3.82
N LEU A 44 -1.80 1.85 -3.99
CA LEU A 44 -0.39 1.68 -4.32
C LEU A 44 -0.05 2.21 -5.72
N ALA A 45 -0.92 1.98 -6.70
CA ALA A 45 -0.74 2.51 -8.05
C ALA A 45 -0.76 4.04 -8.06
N TRP A 46 -1.67 4.63 -7.28
CA TRP A 46 -1.75 6.07 -7.13
C TRP A 46 -0.54 6.67 -6.39
N ILE A 47 -0.09 6.06 -5.31
CA ILE A 47 1.14 6.46 -4.61
C ILE A 47 2.33 6.41 -5.58
N GLN A 48 2.41 5.36 -6.41
CA GLN A 48 3.47 5.26 -7.41
C GLN A 48 3.37 6.35 -8.49
N TYR A 49 2.15 6.69 -8.91
CA TYR A 49 1.92 7.78 -9.85
C TYR A 49 2.34 9.14 -9.29
N LEU A 50 1.99 9.43 -8.03
CA LEU A 50 2.35 10.68 -7.33
C LEU A 50 3.87 10.86 -7.19
N ASN A 51 4.60 9.79 -6.93
CA ASN A 51 6.05 9.82 -6.71
C ASN A 51 6.86 9.53 -7.99
N CYS A 52 6.21 9.36 -9.12
CA CYS A 52 6.89 9.06 -10.37
C CYS A 52 7.63 10.30 -10.91
N SER A 53 8.91 10.17 -11.24
CA SER A 53 9.71 11.27 -11.79
C SER A 53 9.30 11.66 -13.21
N ASP A 54 8.63 10.78 -13.94
CA ASP A 54 8.25 10.97 -15.35
C ASP A 54 6.92 10.24 -15.66
N PRO A 55 5.78 10.72 -15.09
CA PRO A 55 4.49 10.13 -15.39
C PRO A 55 4.07 10.49 -16.82
N HIS A 56 3.61 9.50 -17.59
CA HIS A 56 3.13 9.70 -18.95
C HIS A 56 1.97 8.74 -19.26
N ASP A 57 1.19 9.06 -20.30
CA ASP A 57 0.03 8.28 -20.73
C ASP A 57 -1.00 8.01 -19.58
N GLY A 58 -1.05 8.93 -18.62
CA GLY A 58 -1.96 8.81 -17.48
C GLY A 58 -1.54 7.77 -16.44
N ASP A 59 -0.28 7.31 -16.46
CA ASP A 59 0.25 6.32 -15.51
C ASP A 59 1.68 6.67 -15.08
N SER A 60 2.18 5.98 -14.07
CA SER A 60 3.59 6.05 -13.68
C SER A 60 4.48 5.37 -14.73
N CYS A 61 5.72 5.82 -14.89
CA CYS A 61 6.63 5.25 -15.91
C CYS A 61 7.05 3.80 -15.64
N GLY A 62 7.01 3.34 -14.37
CA GLY A 62 7.40 1.99 -13.96
C GLY A 62 8.90 1.70 -13.92
N VAL A 63 9.75 2.62 -14.41
CA VAL A 63 11.19 2.37 -14.60
C VAL A 63 12.11 3.29 -13.80
N CYS A 64 11.64 4.45 -13.35
CA CYS A 64 12.46 5.36 -12.54
C CYS A 64 12.77 4.74 -11.15
N PRO A 65 13.75 5.26 -10.41
CA PRO A 65 14.12 4.75 -9.10
C PRO A 65 12.92 4.68 -8.14
N HIS A 66 12.10 5.70 -8.07
CA HIS A 66 10.90 5.75 -7.21
C HIS A 66 9.91 4.64 -7.57
N CYS A 67 9.59 4.47 -8.86
CA CYS A 67 8.71 3.39 -9.32
C CYS A 67 9.25 2.01 -8.97
N LYS A 68 10.57 1.79 -9.07
CA LYS A 68 11.20 0.51 -8.69
C LYS A 68 11.09 0.24 -7.21
N MET A 69 11.39 1.23 -6.36
CA MET A 69 11.24 1.08 -4.91
C MET A 69 9.79 0.85 -4.50
N LEU A 70 8.84 1.59 -5.07
CA LEU A 70 7.41 1.43 -4.79
C LEU A 70 6.86 0.08 -5.27
N SER A 71 7.30 -0.41 -6.43
CA SER A 71 6.90 -1.74 -6.91
C SER A 71 7.38 -2.88 -6.00
N GLN A 72 8.45 -2.66 -5.25
CA GLN A 72 9.00 -3.60 -4.27
C GLN A 72 8.50 -3.34 -2.84
N LEU A 73 7.59 -2.38 -2.65
CA LEU A 73 7.12 -1.92 -1.34
C LEU A 73 8.28 -1.55 -0.39
N SER A 74 9.29 -0.88 -0.92
CA SER A 74 10.53 -0.51 -0.22
C SER A 74 10.82 1.00 -0.25
N TYR A 75 9.86 1.81 -0.65
CA TYR A 75 9.98 3.26 -0.67
C TYR A 75 10.03 3.80 0.77
N PRO A 76 11.06 4.59 1.16
CA PRO A 76 11.31 4.93 2.57
C PRO A 76 10.21 5.75 3.22
N ASP A 77 9.53 6.61 2.47
CA ASP A 77 8.49 7.51 2.99
C ASP A 77 7.08 6.90 2.91
N VAL A 78 6.94 5.63 2.46
CA VAL A 78 5.66 4.91 2.44
C VAL A 78 5.65 3.83 3.51
N HIS A 79 4.75 3.98 4.48
CA HIS A 79 4.61 3.08 5.61
C HIS A 79 3.34 2.25 5.48
N TYR A 80 3.45 0.98 5.80
CA TYR A 80 2.37 0.00 5.69
C TYR A 80 1.93 -0.43 7.08
N ILE A 81 0.62 -0.36 7.33
CA ILE A 81 -0.01 -0.95 8.52
C ILE A 81 -1.13 -1.85 8.02
N PHE A 82 -1.13 -3.08 8.48
CA PHE A 82 -2.12 -4.08 8.11
C PHE A 82 -2.40 -5.01 9.28
N PRO A 83 -3.58 -5.65 9.32
CA PRO A 83 -3.93 -6.57 10.39
C PRO A 83 -2.98 -7.77 10.42
N VAL A 84 -2.50 -8.12 11.62
CA VAL A 84 -1.60 -9.26 11.86
C VAL A 84 -2.12 -10.15 12.99
N VAL A 85 -1.61 -11.38 13.06
CA VAL A 85 -1.89 -12.31 14.15
C VAL A 85 -0.67 -12.48 15.04
N ASN A 86 -0.88 -12.65 16.33
CA ASN A 86 0.21 -12.97 17.26
C ASN A 86 0.33 -14.47 17.44
N ALA A 87 1.55 -14.97 17.34
CA ALA A 87 1.86 -16.35 17.71
C ALA A 87 1.97 -16.55 19.24
N THR A 88 2.07 -15.46 19.98
CA THR A 88 2.21 -15.40 21.46
C THR A 88 1.41 -14.22 21.98
N ASP A 89 1.23 -14.12 23.31
CA ASP A 89 0.54 -13.00 23.97
C ASP A 89 1.28 -11.64 23.85
N ILE A 90 2.34 -11.58 23.05
CA ILE A 90 3.11 -10.37 22.81
C ILE A 90 2.62 -9.72 21.51
N GLU A 91 2.09 -8.51 21.61
CA GLU A 91 1.72 -7.70 20.44
C GLU A 91 2.92 -7.52 19.50
N THR A 92 2.77 -7.96 18.27
CA THR A 92 3.79 -7.92 17.24
C THR A 92 3.38 -6.89 16.18
N PRO A 93 4.17 -5.83 15.95
CA PRO A 93 3.85 -4.83 14.94
C PRO A 93 3.78 -5.41 13.52
N SER A 94 2.97 -4.80 12.65
CA SER A 94 2.82 -5.18 11.25
C SER A 94 4.15 -5.17 10.47
N ASP A 95 5.10 -4.31 10.84
CA ASP A 95 6.45 -4.27 10.26
C ASP A 95 7.17 -5.63 10.27
N ASN A 96 6.93 -6.47 11.27
CA ASN A 96 7.55 -7.80 11.38
C ASN A 96 7.03 -8.77 10.30
N PHE A 97 5.92 -8.46 9.66
CA PHE A 97 5.29 -9.25 8.60
C PHE A 97 5.42 -8.61 7.21
N LEU A 98 6.24 -7.57 7.09
CA LEU A 98 6.42 -6.85 5.82
C LEU A 98 6.99 -7.74 4.70
N SER A 99 7.77 -8.78 5.04
CA SER A 99 8.26 -9.77 4.07
C SER A 99 7.13 -10.61 3.49
N GLN A 100 6.19 -11.07 4.31
CA GLN A 100 5.01 -11.81 3.87
C GLN A 100 4.07 -10.93 3.05
N TRP A 101 3.92 -9.65 3.45
CA TRP A 101 3.14 -8.66 2.71
C TRP A 101 3.70 -8.44 1.31
N ARG A 102 5.02 -8.27 1.19
CA ARG A 102 5.72 -8.15 -0.11
C ARG A 102 5.59 -9.41 -0.95
N GLU A 103 5.73 -10.58 -0.34
CA GLU A 103 5.59 -11.86 -1.02
C GLU A 103 4.18 -12.04 -1.57
N MET A 104 3.15 -11.70 -0.79
CA MET A 104 1.77 -11.73 -1.24
C MET A 104 1.57 -10.84 -2.47
N PHE A 105 1.98 -9.57 -2.40
CA PHE A 105 1.85 -8.67 -3.56
C PHE A 105 2.63 -9.13 -4.78
N ALA A 106 3.78 -9.76 -4.61
CA ALA A 106 4.56 -10.28 -5.72
C ALA A 106 3.87 -11.46 -6.42
N LYS A 107 3.09 -12.26 -5.71
CA LYS A 107 2.41 -13.45 -6.23
C LYS A 107 0.98 -13.20 -6.67
N GLU A 108 0.21 -12.48 -5.86
CA GLU A 108 -1.23 -12.27 -6.06
C GLU A 108 -1.54 -10.95 -6.82
N GLY A 109 -0.58 -10.03 -6.86
CA GLY A 109 -0.77 -8.72 -7.50
C GLY A 109 -1.73 -7.83 -6.72
N ALA A 110 -2.65 -7.17 -7.46
CA ALA A 110 -3.60 -6.23 -6.89
C ALA A 110 -4.86 -6.89 -6.28
N TYR A 111 -5.13 -8.14 -6.66
CA TYR A 111 -6.38 -8.84 -6.38
C TYR A 111 -6.17 -9.92 -5.35
N PHE A 112 -6.39 -9.60 -4.10
CA PHE A 112 -6.37 -10.55 -2.99
C PHE A 112 -7.47 -10.21 -2.00
N ASP A 113 -7.95 -11.22 -1.32
CA ASP A 113 -8.94 -11.11 -0.27
C ASP A 113 -8.33 -11.28 1.12
N HIS A 114 -9.12 -11.06 2.13
CA HIS A 114 -8.74 -11.24 3.51
C HIS A 114 -8.21 -12.65 3.81
N GLU A 115 -8.84 -13.69 3.25
CA GLU A 115 -8.40 -15.08 3.45
C GLU A 115 -7.02 -15.35 2.84
N THR A 116 -6.73 -14.75 1.70
CA THR A 116 -5.40 -14.81 1.09
C THR A 116 -4.35 -14.27 2.04
N TRP A 117 -4.58 -13.08 2.63
CA TRP A 117 -3.65 -12.53 3.61
C TRP A 117 -3.47 -13.43 4.82
N LEU A 118 -4.54 -14.03 5.35
CA LEU A 118 -4.47 -14.98 6.47
C LEU A 118 -3.61 -16.20 6.17
N ARG A 119 -3.59 -16.68 4.92
CA ARG A 119 -2.70 -17.79 4.50
C ARG A 119 -1.23 -17.40 4.57
N TYR A 120 -0.86 -16.20 4.12
CA TYR A 120 0.52 -15.69 4.22
C TYR A 120 0.97 -15.47 5.65
N LEU A 121 0.05 -15.13 6.55
CA LEU A 121 0.30 -15.02 7.99
C LEU A 121 0.38 -16.38 8.70
N ASN A 122 -0.04 -17.49 8.08
CA ASN A 122 -0.26 -18.77 8.73
C ASN A 122 -1.22 -18.64 9.94
N ALA A 123 -2.24 -17.81 9.82
CA ALA A 123 -3.10 -17.36 10.93
C ALA A 123 -3.97 -18.47 11.54
N GLY A 124 -4.23 -19.57 10.81
CA GLY A 124 -5.13 -20.62 11.24
C GLY A 124 -6.55 -20.09 11.46
N LYS A 125 -7.03 -20.18 12.71
CA LYS A 125 -8.35 -19.65 13.12
C LYS A 125 -8.28 -18.30 13.85
N GLN A 126 -7.11 -17.70 13.93
CA GLN A 126 -6.93 -16.43 14.63
C GLN A 126 -7.50 -15.29 13.80
N GLN A 127 -8.09 -14.31 14.47
CA GLN A 127 -8.52 -13.07 13.84
C GLN A 127 -7.34 -12.07 13.84
N PRO A 128 -6.98 -11.52 12.68
CA PRO A 128 -5.95 -10.50 12.62
C PRO A 128 -6.47 -9.17 13.14
N VAL A 129 -5.59 -8.41 13.77
CA VAL A 129 -5.88 -7.08 14.33
C VAL A 129 -4.72 -6.12 14.03
N ILE A 130 -5.02 -4.82 13.99
CA ILE A 130 -4.01 -3.76 14.03
C ILE A 130 -3.81 -3.39 15.48
N TYR A 131 -2.59 -3.47 15.97
CA TYR A 131 -2.26 -3.20 17.37
C TYR A 131 -1.96 -1.72 17.62
N SER A 132 -2.15 -1.26 18.84
CA SER A 132 -1.81 0.11 19.24
C SER A 132 -0.32 0.45 19.03
N LYS A 133 0.54 -0.54 19.11
CA LYS A 133 1.98 -0.38 18.79
C LYS A 133 2.24 0.05 17.35
N ASP A 134 1.41 -0.37 16.40
CA ASP A 134 1.51 0.07 15.01
C ASP A 134 1.25 1.57 14.89
N ALA A 135 0.25 2.09 15.60
CA ALA A 135 -0.06 3.52 15.61
C ALA A 135 1.11 4.34 16.19
N ILE A 136 1.67 3.90 17.33
CA ILE A 136 2.82 4.56 17.96
C ILE A 136 4.06 4.51 17.03
N ALA A 137 4.31 3.37 16.40
CA ALA A 137 5.43 3.22 15.47
C ALA A 137 5.27 4.12 14.25
N LEU A 138 4.05 4.25 13.72
CA LEU A 138 3.74 5.15 12.61
C LEU A 138 3.94 6.61 13.00
N GLU A 139 3.44 7.04 14.15
CA GLU A 139 3.61 8.41 14.65
C GLU A 139 5.10 8.79 14.73
N ASN A 140 5.93 7.89 15.27
CA ASN A 140 7.37 8.08 15.31
C ASN A 140 8.00 8.19 13.91
N LYS A 141 7.58 7.36 12.95
CA LYS A 141 8.08 7.41 11.56
C LYS A 141 7.68 8.71 10.87
N LEU A 142 6.44 9.14 11.02
CA LEU A 142 5.92 10.37 10.41
C LEU A 142 6.54 11.64 11.03
N SER A 143 7.11 11.56 12.23
CA SER A 143 7.84 12.68 12.85
C SER A 143 9.23 12.90 12.25
N ILE A 144 9.75 11.96 11.47
CA ILE A 144 11.03 12.06 10.78
C ILE A 144 10.80 12.77 9.44
N ALA A 145 11.71 13.68 9.07
CA ALA A 145 11.60 14.37 7.79
C ALA A 145 11.66 13.38 6.62
N SER A 146 10.88 13.65 5.56
CA SER A 146 10.90 12.86 4.33
C SER A 146 12.32 12.74 3.78
N SER A 147 12.73 11.54 3.38
CA SER A 147 14.04 11.28 2.81
C SER A 147 14.11 11.52 1.30
N GLU A 148 12.96 11.46 0.61
CA GLU A 148 12.86 11.58 -0.84
C GLU A 148 12.21 12.89 -1.30
N GLY A 149 11.90 13.81 -0.38
CA GLY A 149 11.41 15.16 -0.69
C GLY A 149 9.98 15.21 -1.22
N GLY A 150 9.14 14.25 -0.81
CA GLY A 150 7.71 14.21 -1.14
C GLY A 150 6.87 15.18 -0.31
#